data_a6a21488e301574f6583f2e3f7f98a25
#
_entry.id   a6a21488e301574f6583f2e3f7f98a25
#
_cell.length_a   1.000
_cell.length_b   1.000
_cell.length_c   1.000
_cell.angle_alpha   90.00
_cell.angle_beta   90.00
_cell.angle_gamma   90.00
#
_symmetry.space_group_name_H-M   'P 1'
#
loop_
_entity.id
_entity.type
_entity.pdbx_description
1 polymer ?
#
loop_
_entity_poly.entity_id
_entity_poly.type
_entity_poly.pdbx_seq_one_letter_code
_entity_poly.pdbx_strand_id
1 'polypeptide(L)'
;MGTGYTRNDTANNIADGNVINAADFDGEYDAIEAAFNSSSGHTHDGTTAEGGPITVIGPAQQLVATATSINPSTNAGLDLGTTSLQFKDLYIDGVAYIDGFS
;
A
#
# COMPACT_ATOMS: atom_id res chain seq x y z
N MET A 1 3.85 12.42 4.92
CA MET A 1 4.81 11.33 4.62
C MET A 1 5.14 10.58 5.89
N GLY A 2 5.07 9.27 5.85
CA GLY A 2 5.44 8.41 6.97
C GLY A 2 6.94 8.15 7.04
N THR A 3 7.35 7.32 7.97
CA THR A 3 8.74 6.86 8.10
C THR A 3 8.81 5.45 7.53
N GLY A 4 9.44 5.31 6.36
CA GLY A 4 9.69 4.00 5.78
C GLY A 4 10.78 3.24 6.52
N TYR A 5 11.14 2.05 6.02
CA TYR A 5 12.25 1.31 6.59
C TYR A 5 13.57 1.99 6.22
N THR A 6 14.35 2.34 7.23
CA THR A 6 15.72 2.79 7.07
C THR A 6 16.63 1.84 7.83
N ARG A 7 17.65 1.33 7.17
CA ARG A 7 18.58 0.41 7.80
C ARG A 7 19.29 1.08 8.97
N ASN A 8 19.27 0.42 10.15
CA ASN A 8 19.90 0.96 11.35
C ASN A 8 21.43 0.79 11.31
N ASP A 9 21.93 -0.32 10.78
CA ASP A 9 23.35 -0.63 10.75
C ASP A 9 24.08 0.12 9.62
N THR A 10 24.25 1.43 9.77
CA THR A 10 24.95 2.27 8.78
C THR A 10 26.45 2.10 8.79
N ALA A 11 27.01 1.56 9.91
CA ALA A 11 28.44 1.30 10.04
C ALA A 11 28.85 -0.06 9.48
N ASN A 12 27.91 -0.85 9.00
CA ASN A 12 28.14 -2.19 8.47
C ASN A 12 28.78 -3.15 9.49
N ASN A 13 28.29 -3.11 10.72
CA ASN A 13 28.74 -3.99 11.79
C ASN A 13 28.29 -5.45 11.57
N ILE A 14 27.16 -5.65 10.94
CA ILE A 14 26.64 -6.96 10.56
C ILE A 14 27.32 -7.35 9.24
N ALA A 15 28.52 -7.89 9.32
CA ALA A 15 29.34 -8.27 8.18
C ALA A 15 30.26 -9.44 8.54
N ASP A 16 30.66 -10.18 7.54
CA ASP A 16 31.61 -11.29 7.71
C ASP A 16 32.92 -10.78 8.33
N GLY A 17 33.44 -11.54 9.29
CA GLY A 17 34.68 -11.20 9.99
C GLY A 17 34.51 -10.25 11.17
N ASN A 18 33.34 -9.68 11.37
CA ASN A 18 33.05 -8.82 12.51
C ASN A 18 32.42 -9.61 13.66
N VAL A 19 32.67 -9.14 14.89
CA VAL A 19 31.87 -9.58 16.05
C VAL A 19 30.54 -8.89 15.98
N ILE A 20 29.46 -9.68 15.93
CA ILE A 20 28.10 -9.16 15.85
C ILE A 20 27.47 -9.24 17.24
N ASN A 21 27.07 -8.10 17.78
CA ASN A 21 26.40 -8.02 19.09
C ASN A 21 24.90 -8.12 18.94
N ALA A 22 24.21 -8.50 20.03
CA ALA A 22 22.75 -8.55 20.02
C ALA A 22 22.13 -7.21 19.63
N ALA A 23 22.72 -6.09 20.06
CA ALA A 23 22.23 -4.76 19.74
C ALA A 23 22.24 -4.47 18.22
N ASP A 24 23.13 -5.09 17.46
CA ASP A 24 23.19 -4.91 16.00
C ASP A 24 21.91 -5.43 15.35
N PHE A 25 21.43 -6.60 15.78
CA PHE A 25 20.17 -7.16 15.30
C PHE A 25 18.95 -6.49 15.91
N ASP A 26 18.96 -6.23 17.21
CA ASP A 26 17.83 -5.55 17.88
C ASP A 26 17.55 -4.21 17.24
N GLY A 27 18.60 -3.44 16.92
CA GLY A 27 18.45 -2.15 16.25
C GLY A 27 17.82 -2.28 14.85
N GLU A 28 18.19 -3.32 14.08
CA GLU A 28 17.57 -3.57 12.78
C GLU A 28 16.11 -4.01 12.92
N TYR A 29 15.80 -4.88 13.88
CA TYR A 29 14.41 -5.30 14.11
C TYR A 29 13.54 -4.14 14.56
N ASP A 30 14.05 -3.26 15.43
CA ASP A 30 13.33 -2.06 15.85
C ASP A 30 13.05 -1.13 14.67
N ALA A 31 14.02 -0.98 13.74
CA ALA A 31 13.84 -0.18 12.53
C ALA A 31 12.77 -0.77 11.62
N ILE A 32 12.72 -2.10 11.47
CA ILE A 32 11.69 -2.79 10.70
C ILE A 32 10.32 -2.62 11.36
N GLU A 33 10.24 -2.81 12.68
CA GLU A 33 9.00 -2.63 13.41
C GLU A 33 8.46 -1.22 13.25
N ALA A 34 9.33 -0.21 13.36
CA ALA A 34 8.93 1.19 13.18
C ALA A 34 8.37 1.47 11.79
N ALA A 35 8.87 0.79 10.76
CA ALA A 35 8.36 0.94 9.39
C ALA A 35 6.93 0.44 9.22
N PHE A 36 6.46 -0.42 10.12
CA PHE A 36 5.09 -0.96 10.09
C PHE A 36 4.16 -0.27 11.10
N ASN A 37 4.61 0.81 11.73
CA ASN A 37 3.76 1.57 12.66
C ASN A 37 2.57 2.17 11.90
N SER A 38 1.37 2.03 12.46
CA SER A 38 0.14 2.47 11.78
C SER A 38 0.01 3.98 11.62
N SER A 39 0.72 4.77 12.43
CA SER A 39 0.66 6.23 12.41
C SER A 39 1.84 6.87 11.70
N SER A 40 3.03 6.29 11.85
CA SER A 40 4.28 6.90 11.40
C SER A 40 5.13 6.00 10.51
N GLY A 41 4.64 4.81 10.17
CA GLY A 41 5.36 3.87 9.31
C GLY A 41 5.36 4.25 7.83
N HIS A 42 5.71 3.29 6.96
CA HIS A 42 5.75 3.52 5.51
C HIS A 42 4.36 3.82 4.94
N THR A 43 4.29 4.57 3.86
CA THR A 43 3.04 5.13 3.32
C THR A 43 2.74 4.76 1.87
N HIS A 44 3.58 3.98 1.22
CA HIS A 44 3.40 3.61 -0.20
C HIS A 44 3.27 4.82 -1.14
N ASP A 45 4.08 5.85 -0.92
CA ASP A 45 4.02 7.07 -1.71
C ASP A 45 5.01 7.09 -2.89
N GLY A 46 5.77 6.01 -3.07
CA GLY A 46 6.73 5.89 -4.16
C GLY A 46 8.11 6.45 -3.86
N THR A 47 8.34 7.02 -2.68
CA THR A 47 9.67 7.48 -2.29
C THR A 47 10.50 6.35 -1.68
N THR A 48 11.80 6.58 -1.56
CA THR A 48 12.74 5.57 -1.05
C THR A 48 12.29 5.04 0.32
N ALA A 49 12.27 3.72 0.46
CA ALA A 49 11.92 3.00 1.69
C ALA A 49 10.43 3.11 2.12
N GLU A 50 9.60 3.81 1.36
CA GLU A 50 8.16 3.93 1.66
C GLU A 50 7.30 2.91 0.91
N GLY A 51 7.85 2.23 -0.07
CA GLY A 51 7.09 1.33 -0.95
C GLY A 51 6.43 2.07 -2.11
N GLY A 52 6.15 1.35 -3.19
CA GLY A 52 5.50 1.93 -4.36
C GLY A 52 4.03 2.24 -4.12
N PRO A 53 3.44 3.14 -4.92
CA PRO A 53 2.00 3.38 -4.85
C PRO A 53 1.20 2.10 -5.06
N ILE A 54 0.08 1.97 -4.36
CA ILE A 54 -0.80 0.80 -4.52
C ILE A 54 -1.72 1.08 -5.72
N THR A 55 -1.48 0.38 -6.82
CA THR A 55 -2.21 0.57 -8.07
C THR A 55 -3.22 -0.53 -8.38
N VAL A 56 -3.17 -1.65 -7.65
CA VAL A 56 -4.11 -2.77 -7.83
C VAL A 56 -4.54 -3.29 -6.46
N ILE A 57 -5.80 -3.69 -6.33
CA ILE A 57 -6.38 -4.14 -5.08
C ILE A 57 -7.25 -5.37 -5.35
N GLY A 58 -7.34 -6.25 -4.37
CA GLY A 58 -8.16 -7.45 -4.39
C GLY A 58 -7.34 -8.72 -4.62
N PRO A 59 -7.91 -9.89 -4.32
CA PRO A 59 -7.20 -11.17 -4.39
C PRO A 59 -6.75 -11.54 -5.81
N ALA A 60 -7.46 -11.05 -6.84
CA ALA A 60 -7.09 -11.24 -8.24
C ALA A 60 -6.61 -9.92 -8.87
N GLN A 61 -6.34 -8.90 -8.06
CA GLN A 61 -5.88 -7.59 -8.50
C GLN A 61 -6.80 -6.96 -9.57
N GLN A 62 -8.09 -7.09 -9.38
CA GLN A 62 -9.09 -6.69 -10.37
C GLN A 62 -9.49 -5.22 -10.28
N LEU A 63 -9.26 -4.57 -9.14
CA LEU A 63 -9.49 -3.14 -9.00
C LEU A 63 -8.19 -2.41 -9.26
N VAL A 64 -8.15 -1.59 -10.31
CA VAL A 64 -6.93 -0.94 -10.81
C VAL A 64 -7.08 0.57 -10.64
N ALA A 65 -6.09 1.20 -10.01
CA ALA A 65 -6.03 2.64 -9.86
C ALA A 65 -4.97 3.23 -10.80
N THR A 66 -5.35 4.26 -11.55
CA THR A 66 -4.45 5.03 -12.42
C THR A 66 -4.39 6.47 -11.92
N ALA A 67 -3.65 7.33 -12.61
CA ALA A 67 -3.56 8.75 -12.25
C ALA A 67 -4.92 9.48 -12.38
N THR A 68 -5.86 8.94 -13.16
CA THR A 68 -7.10 9.64 -13.51
C THR A 68 -8.37 8.81 -13.28
N SER A 69 -8.24 7.54 -12.91
CA SER A 69 -9.41 6.69 -12.82
C SER A 69 -9.22 5.50 -11.88
N ILE A 70 -10.31 4.91 -11.46
CA ILE A 70 -10.36 3.61 -10.78
C ILE A 70 -11.17 2.69 -11.70
N ASN A 71 -10.56 1.59 -12.14
CA ASN A 71 -11.12 0.71 -13.16
C ASN A 71 -11.15 -0.75 -12.73
N PRO A 72 -12.09 -1.55 -13.25
CA PRO A 72 -11.88 -3.00 -13.26
C PRO A 72 -10.75 -3.35 -14.23
N SER A 73 -10.06 -4.46 -13.99
CA SER A 73 -8.98 -4.92 -14.88
C SER A 73 -9.50 -5.43 -16.23
N THR A 74 -10.77 -5.81 -16.28
CA THR A 74 -11.44 -6.30 -17.50
C THR A 74 -12.77 -5.58 -17.65
N ASN A 75 -13.12 -5.16 -18.84
CA ASN A 75 -14.39 -4.47 -19.10
C ASN A 75 -15.57 -5.28 -18.56
N ALA A 76 -16.44 -4.61 -17.79
CA ALA A 76 -17.62 -5.22 -17.15
C ALA A 76 -17.28 -6.38 -16.19
N GLY A 77 -16.04 -6.41 -15.69
CA GLY A 77 -15.54 -7.53 -14.91
C GLY A 77 -15.68 -7.40 -13.40
N LEU A 78 -16.21 -6.27 -12.90
CA LEU A 78 -16.26 -6.03 -11.45
C LEU A 78 -17.48 -5.20 -11.10
N ASP A 79 -18.27 -5.68 -10.14
CA ASP A 79 -19.41 -4.94 -9.62
C ASP A 79 -18.98 -3.95 -8.53
N LEU A 80 -19.73 -2.89 -8.36
CA LEU A 80 -19.61 -1.98 -7.23
C LEU A 80 -20.72 -2.31 -6.23
N GLY A 81 -20.36 -3.07 -5.18
CA GLY A 81 -21.34 -3.61 -4.22
C GLY A 81 -21.96 -4.91 -4.68
N THR A 82 -22.84 -5.46 -3.87
CA THR A 82 -23.62 -6.68 -4.16
C THR A 82 -25.06 -6.48 -3.77
N THR A 83 -25.92 -7.44 -4.07
CA THR A 83 -27.33 -7.37 -3.68
C THR A 83 -27.54 -7.33 -2.17
N SER A 84 -26.59 -7.86 -1.41
CA SER A 84 -26.66 -7.92 0.05
C SER A 84 -25.80 -6.89 0.77
N LEU A 85 -24.77 -6.36 0.09
CA LEU A 85 -23.83 -5.40 0.65
C LEU A 85 -23.71 -4.23 -0.32
N GLN A 86 -24.53 -3.24 -0.09
CA GLN A 86 -24.67 -2.08 -0.98
C GLN A 86 -23.98 -0.85 -0.40
N PHE A 87 -23.49 0.02 -1.28
CA PHE A 87 -23.03 1.34 -0.84
C PHE A 87 -24.24 2.18 -0.43
N LYS A 88 -24.06 2.99 0.60
CA LYS A 88 -25.16 3.83 1.08
C LYS A 88 -25.52 4.92 0.08
N ASP A 89 -24.54 5.67 -0.36
CA ASP A 89 -24.74 6.82 -1.22
C ASP A 89 -23.65 6.92 -2.27
N LEU A 90 -23.94 7.53 -3.40
CA LEU A 90 -22.97 7.80 -4.48
C LEU A 90 -22.97 9.30 -4.77
N TYR A 91 -21.84 9.96 -4.58
CA TYR A 91 -21.67 11.40 -4.82
C TYR A 91 -20.75 11.61 -6.02
N ILE A 92 -21.28 12.19 -7.09
CA ILE A 92 -20.55 12.47 -8.33
C ILE A 92 -20.81 13.93 -8.72
N ASP A 93 -19.73 14.71 -8.90
CA ASP A 93 -19.84 16.10 -9.33
C ASP A 93 -20.12 16.22 -10.83
N GLY A 94 -19.68 15.27 -11.62
CA GLY A 94 -19.84 15.25 -13.07
C GLY A 94 -21.04 14.48 -13.55
N VAL A 95 -20.88 13.79 -14.66
CA VAL A 95 -21.96 13.03 -15.32
C VAL A 95 -21.75 11.53 -15.07
N ALA A 96 -22.83 10.84 -14.73
CA ALA A 96 -22.84 9.37 -14.63
C ALA A 96 -23.25 8.78 -15.98
N TYR A 97 -22.40 7.91 -16.53
CA TYR A 97 -22.71 7.16 -17.76
C TYR A 97 -23.10 5.75 -17.37
N ILE A 98 -24.35 5.41 -17.52
CA ILE A 98 -24.92 4.13 -17.11
C ILE A 98 -25.67 3.54 -18.30
N ASP A 99 -25.29 2.32 -18.71
CA ASP A 99 -25.90 1.68 -19.88
C ASP A 99 -27.34 1.24 -19.63
N GLY A 100 -27.73 1.02 -18.39
CA GLY A 100 -29.09 0.65 -18.05
C GLY A 100 -29.41 0.81 -16.59
N PHE A 101 -30.69 0.96 -16.28
CA PHE A 101 -31.21 0.97 -14.92
C PHE A 101 -32.20 -0.18 -14.77
N SER A 102 -32.21 -0.81 -13.61
CA SER A 102 -33.18 -1.86 -13.30
C SER A 102 -33.95 -1.60 -12.01
#